data_050b9829bae6914e9c7ef08645c32a28
#
_entry.id   050b9829bae6914e9c7ef08645c32a28
#
_cell.length_a   1.000
_cell.length_b   1.000
_cell.length_c   1.000
_cell.angle_alpha   90.00
_cell.angle_beta   90.00
_cell.angle_gamma   90.00
#
_symmetry.space_group_name_H-M   'P 1'
#
loop_
_entity.id
_entity.type
_entity.pdbx_description
1 polymer ?
#
loop_
_entity_poly.entity_id
_entity_poly.type
_entity_poly.pdbx_seq_one_letter_code
_entity_poly.pdbx_strand_id
1 'polypeptide(L)'
;MYAPPRAPEFNDAVYALVRSVPAGRVTTYGRVAQQLPTPPHSNPDAHRRLGARWVGSALHACPPDVPWHRVINAQGRISYGPGAVQQRALLSAEGVQFTEAGTVNLQQFGWPAAAASPQLL
;
A
#
# COMPACT_ATOMS: atom_id res chain seq x y z
N MET A 1 -7.01 16.20 16.95
CA MET A 1 -6.64 15.68 15.66
C MET A 1 -5.15 15.45 15.55
N TYR A 2 -4.76 14.36 14.94
CA TYR A 2 -3.35 14.06 14.81
C TYR A 2 -2.83 14.57 13.48
N ALA A 3 -1.69 15.24 13.54
CA ALA A 3 -0.96 15.51 12.34
C ALA A 3 -0.24 14.25 11.89
N PRO A 4 0.06 14.09 10.61
CA PRO A 4 0.92 13.01 10.18
C PRO A 4 2.28 13.12 10.83
N PRO A 5 3.02 12.03 10.96
CA PRO A 5 4.36 12.12 11.47
C PRO A 5 5.25 12.99 10.58
N ARG A 6 6.42 13.36 11.11
CA ARG A 6 7.36 14.14 10.36
C ARG A 6 7.55 13.53 9.01
N ALA A 7 7.25 14.31 8.02
CA ALA A 7 7.08 13.79 6.70
C ALA A 7 8.32 13.11 6.13
N PRO A 8 9.53 13.67 6.19
CA PRO A 8 10.64 13.00 5.50
C PRO A 8 10.94 11.62 6.02
N GLU A 9 10.93 11.43 7.33
CA GLU A 9 11.30 10.14 7.90
C GLU A 9 10.26 9.07 7.60
N PHE A 10 8.99 9.40 7.81
CA PHE A 10 7.93 8.44 7.58
C PHE A 10 7.78 8.14 6.09
N ASN A 11 7.82 9.19 5.28
CA ASN A 11 7.63 9.01 3.84
C ASN A 11 8.76 8.19 3.23
N ASP A 12 10.00 8.41 3.67
CA ASP A 12 11.13 7.61 3.19
C ASP A 12 10.95 6.14 3.51
N ALA A 13 10.44 5.82 4.70
CA ALA A 13 10.19 4.44 5.09
C ALA A 13 9.07 3.83 4.25
N VAL A 14 8.01 4.59 3.96
CA VAL A 14 6.95 4.14 3.07
C VAL A 14 7.52 3.82 1.69
N TYR A 15 8.32 4.74 1.14
CA TYR A 15 8.86 4.57 -0.20
C TYR A 15 9.77 3.36 -0.29
N ALA A 16 10.62 3.16 0.71
CA ALA A 16 11.52 2.00 0.73
C ALA A 16 10.73 0.70 0.73
N LEU A 17 9.68 0.63 1.54
CA LEU A 17 8.86 -0.56 1.61
C LEU A 17 8.12 -0.80 0.30
N VAL A 18 7.53 0.23 -0.28
CA VAL A 18 6.77 0.10 -1.52
C VAL A 18 7.68 -0.29 -2.68
N ARG A 19 8.92 0.21 -2.69
CA ARG A 19 9.88 -0.21 -3.72
C ARG A 19 10.17 -1.70 -3.70
N SER A 20 9.96 -2.35 -2.56
CA SER A 20 10.20 -3.79 -2.46
C SER A 20 9.03 -4.64 -2.93
N VAL A 21 7.88 -4.04 -3.23
CA VAL A 21 6.74 -4.78 -3.77
C VAL A 21 7.05 -5.18 -5.21
N PRO A 22 7.08 -6.48 -5.52
CA PRO A 22 7.46 -6.89 -6.89
C PRO A 22 6.36 -6.61 -7.91
N ALA A 23 6.77 -6.52 -9.16
CA ALA A 23 5.82 -6.37 -10.25
C ALA A 23 4.88 -7.57 -10.28
N GLY A 24 3.62 -7.34 -10.56
CA GLY A 24 2.62 -8.39 -10.57
C GLY A 24 2.01 -8.68 -9.22
N ARG A 25 2.39 -7.92 -8.19
CA ARG A 25 1.83 -8.05 -6.86
C ARG A 25 1.28 -6.72 -6.38
N VAL A 26 0.36 -6.78 -5.42
CA VAL A 26 -0.21 -5.58 -4.82
C VAL A 26 -0.14 -5.70 -3.30
N THR A 27 -0.06 -4.55 -2.66
CA THR A 27 -0.23 -4.48 -1.20
C THR A 27 -1.32 -3.46 -0.90
N THR A 28 -1.61 -3.24 0.36
CA THR A 28 -2.64 -2.27 0.72
C THR A 28 -2.03 -1.19 1.61
N TYR A 29 -2.70 -0.05 1.67
CA TYR A 29 -2.26 1.04 2.53
C TYR A 29 -2.11 0.57 3.97
N GLY A 30 -3.05 -0.25 4.44
CA GLY A 30 -3.00 -0.77 5.80
C GLY A 30 -1.85 -1.75 6.02
N ARG A 31 -1.57 -2.60 5.04
CA ARG A 31 -0.44 -3.52 5.17
C ARG A 31 0.89 -2.79 5.21
N VAL A 32 1.03 -1.76 4.40
CA VAL A 32 2.25 -0.94 4.44
C VAL A 32 2.40 -0.31 5.83
N ALA A 33 1.34 0.28 6.34
CA ALA A 33 1.38 0.92 7.66
C ALA A 33 1.73 -0.07 8.75
N GLN A 34 1.19 -1.28 8.68
CA GLN A 34 1.44 -2.30 9.70
C GLN A 34 2.88 -2.79 9.71
N GLN A 35 3.54 -2.73 8.57
CA GLN A 35 4.92 -3.20 8.47
C GLN A 35 5.93 -2.14 8.90
N LEU A 36 5.48 -0.93 9.14
CA LEU A 36 6.35 0.16 9.57
C LEU A 36 6.25 0.33 11.07
N PRO A 37 7.36 0.64 11.75
CA PRO A 37 7.28 0.94 13.17
C PRO A 37 6.51 2.23 13.41
N THR A 38 5.95 2.36 14.59
CA THR A 38 5.30 3.61 14.97
C THR A 38 6.33 4.73 14.90
N PRO A 39 6.06 5.80 14.17
CA PRO A 39 7.03 6.88 14.05
C PRO A 39 7.35 7.52 15.40
N PRO A 40 8.57 8.01 15.58
CA PRO A 40 8.92 8.71 16.81
C PRO A 40 7.95 9.85 17.10
N HIS A 41 7.64 10.03 18.36
CA HIS A 41 6.74 11.10 18.81
C HIS A 41 5.30 10.94 18.34
N SER A 42 4.97 9.78 17.76
CA SER A 42 3.60 9.48 17.35
C SER A 42 2.97 8.53 18.35
N ASN A 43 1.66 8.65 18.49
CA ASN A 43 0.90 7.76 19.34
C ASN A 43 0.69 6.43 18.64
N PRO A 44 1.04 5.28 19.26
CA PRO A 44 0.83 3.98 18.59
C PRO A 44 -0.62 3.72 18.23
N ASP A 45 -1.56 4.21 19.02
CA ASP A 45 -2.98 4.03 18.71
C ASP A 45 -3.37 4.83 17.48
N ALA A 46 -2.83 6.04 17.34
CA ALA A 46 -3.05 6.85 16.15
C ALA A 46 -2.45 6.17 14.93
N HIS A 47 -1.26 5.57 15.06
CA HIS A 47 -0.65 4.84 13.95
C HIS A 47 -1.55 3.68 13.52
N ARG A 48 -2.10 2.94 14.47
CA ARG A 48 -2.99 1.82 14.13
C ARG A 48 -4.24 2.27 13.41
N ARG A 49 -4.82 3.41 13.82
CA ARG A 49 -6.07 3.89 13.24
C ARG A 49 -5.89 4.70 11.97
N LEU A 50 -4.81 5.45 11.88
CA LEU A 50 -4.61 6.41 10.81
C LEU A 50 -3.47 6.08 9.87
N GLY A 51 -2.74 5.01 10.15
CA GLY A 51 -1.53 4.69 9.39
C GLY A 51 -1.78 4.52 7.91
N ALA A 52 -2.88 3.88 7.53
CA ALA A 52 -3.20 3.69 6.12
C ALA A 52 -3.38 5.04 5.42
N ARG A 53 -4.01 6.00 6.08
CA ARG A 53 -4.20 7.34 5.54
C ARG A 53 -2.87 8.07 5.40
N TRP A 54 -1.99 7.90 6.37
CA TRP A 54 -0.65 8.49 6.31
C TRP A 54 0.15 7.94 5.13
N VAL A 55 0.03 6.63 4.89
CA VAL A 55 0.68 5.99 3.74
C VAL A 55 0.14 6.57 2.44
N GLY A 56 -1.18 6.73 2.34
CA GLY A 56 -1.78 7.33 1.17
C GLY A 56 -1.26 8.74 0.90
N SER A 57 -1.12 9.54 1.95
CA SER A 57 -0.58 10.89 1.80
C SER A 57 0.87 10.87 1.31
N ALA A 58 1.68 9.95 1.84
CA ALA A 58 3.07 9.82 1.41
C ALA A 58 3.15 9.46 -0.07
N LEU A 59 2.31 8.53 -0.52
CA LEU A 59 2.35 8.08 -1.90
C LEU A 59 1.82 9.12 -2.87
N HIS A 60 0.99 10.03 -2.39
CA HIS A 60 0.47 11.09 -3.25
C HIS A 60 1.58 11.98 -3.82
N ALA A 61 2.68 12.09 -3.11
CA ALA A 61 3.79 12.94 -3.50
C ALA A 61 5.10 12.15 -3.65
N CYS A 62 5.01 10.88 -4.00
CA CYS A 62 6.19 10.04 -4.04
C CYS A 62 7.08 10.33 -5.26
N PRO A 63 8.38 9.99 -5.16
CA PRO A 63 9.27 10.06 -6.32
C PRO A 63 8.80 9.16 -7.46
N PRO A 64 9.19 9.47 -8.70
CA PRO A 64 8.71 8.70 -9.86
C PRO A 64 9.09 7.23 -9.86
N ASP A 65 10.16 6.85 -9.15
CA ASP A 65 10.61 5.46 -9.13
C ASP A 65 9.85 4.59 -8.12
N VAL A 66 8.98 5.18 -7.31
CA VAL A 66 8.20 4.42 -6.35
C VAL A 66 6.99 3.84 -7.06
N PRO A 67 6.81 2.50 -7.03
CA PRO A 67 5.68 1.88 -7.74
C PRO A 67 4.38 2.02 -6.94
N TRP A 68 3.91 3.24 -6.82
CA TRP A 68 2.71 3.58 -6.06
C TRP A 68 1.49 2.80 -6.55
N HIS A 69 1.48 2.44 -7.82
CA HIS A 69 0.35 1.73 -8.42
C HIS A 69 0.15 0.34 -7.81
N ARG A 70 1.15 -0.18 -7.11
CA ARG A 70 1.06 -1.49 -6.45
C ARG A 70 0.43 -1.43 -5.07
N VAL A 71 -0.06 -0.25 -4.66
CA VAL A 71 -0.74 -0.09 -3.37
C VAL A 71 -2.21 0.25 -3.62
N ILE A 72 -3.10 -0.58 -3.09
CA ILE A 72 -4.54 -0.43 -3.28
C ILE A 72 -5.23 -0.47 -1.92
N ASN A 73 -6.55 -0.32 -1.89
CA ASN A 73 -7.25 -0.30 -0.61
C ASN A 73 -7.51 -1.72 -0.09
N ALA A 74 -7.97 -1.81 1.14
CA ALA A 74 -8.14 -3.09 1.82
C ALA A 74 -9.22 -3.97 1.18
N GLN A 75 -10.10 -3.39 0.39
CA GLN A 75 -11.13 -4.14 -0.33
C GLN A 75 -10.63 -4.69 -1.66
N GLY A 76 -9.35 -4.49 -1.98
CA GLY A 76 -8.81 -4.93 -3.25
C GLY A 76 -9.17 -4.02 -4.40
N ARG A 77 -9.52 -2.78 -4.13
CA ARG A 77 -9.94 -1.84 -5.17
C ARG A 77 -8.94 -0.71 -5.30
N ILE A 78 -8.86 -0.18 -6.50
CA ILE A 78 -8.14 1.06 -6.75
C ILE A 78 -8.98 2.20 -6.19
N SER A 79 -8.36 3.10 -5.43
CA SER A 79 -9.05 4.26 -4.89
C SER A 79 -9.44 5.21 -6.01
N TYR A 80 -10.57 5.87 -5.87
CA TYR A 80 -10.98 6.86 -6.83
C TYR A 80 -9.99 8.02 -6.84
N GLY A 81 -9.80 8.59 -8.01
CA GLY A 81 -8.96 9.76 -8.11
C GLY A 81 -8.36 9.89 -9.51
N PRO A 82 -7.60 10.96 -9.74
CA PRO A 82 -7.08 11.25 -11.07
C PRO A 82 -6.18 10.15 -11.64
N GLY A 83 -5.52 9.39 -10.79
CA GLY A 83 -4.61 8.34 -11.26
C GLY A 83 -5.25 6.98 -11.43
N ALA A 84 -6.55 6.83 -11.20
CA ALA A 84 -7.17 5.50 -11.14
C ALA A 84 -7.04 4.72 -12.45
N VAL A 85 -7.28 5.36 -13.57
CA VAL A 85 -7.20 4.70 -14.87
C VAL A 85 -5.76 4.27 -15.16
N GLN A 86 -4.81 5.14 -14.89
CA GLN A 86 -3.40 4.83 -15.09
C GLN A 86 -2.97 3.68 -14.19
N GLN A 87 -3.41 3.70 -12.93
CA GLN A 87 -3.05 2.67 -11.97
C GLN A 87 -3.53 1.30 -12.45
N ARG A 88 -4.79 1.23 -12.91
CA ARG A 88 -5.33 -0.02 -13.41
C ARG A 88 -4.56 -0.52 -14.62
N ALA A 89 -4.23 0.37 -15.53
CA ALA A 89 -3.47 0.00 -16.72
C ALA A 89 -2.09 -0.53 -16.37
N LEU A 90 -1.41 0.11 -15.42
CA LEU A 90 -0.09 -0.34 -14.98
C LEU A 90 -0.16 -1.71 -14.33
N LEU A 91 -1.14 -1.95 -13.47
CA LEU A 91 -1.29 -3.25 -12.82
C LEU A 91 -1.65 -4.34 -13.83
N SER A 92 -2.54 -4.05 -14.76
CA SER A 92 -2.90 -5.01 -15.80
C SER A 92 -1.70 -5.38 -16.66
N ALA A 93 -0.86 -4.40 -16.97
CA ALA A 93 0.36 -4.65 -17.73
C ALA A 93 1.33 -5.55 -16.98
N GLU A 94 1.27 -5.57 -15.66
CA GLU A 94 2.11 -6.45 -14.83
C GLU A 94 1.49 -7.82 -14.61
N GLY A 95 0.32 -8.08 -15.16
CA GLY A 95 -0.33 -9.37 -15.02
C GLY A 95 -1.33 -9.48 -13.89
N VAL A 96 -1.61 -8.39 -13.18
CA VAL A 96 -2.61 -8.39 -12.12
C VAL A 96 -4.00 -8.43 -12.77
N GLN A 97 -4.84 -9.35 -12.31
CA GLN A 97 -6.16 -9.56 -12.88
C GLN A 97 -7.22 -8.93 -12.00
N PHE A 98 -8.19 -8.30 -12.64
CA PHE A 98 -9.32 -7.69 -11.96
C PHE A 98 -10.58 -8.52 -12.23
N THR A 99 -11.42 -8.68 -11.22
CA THR A 99 -12.71 -9.33 -11.38
C THR A 99 -13.68 -8.41 -12.11
N GLU A 100 -14.86 -8.92 -12.44
CA GLU A 100 -15.90 -8.09 -13.03
C GLU A 100 -16.28 -6.92 -12.13
N ALA A 101 -16.19 -7.12 -10.83
CA ALA A 101 -16.48 -6.04 -9.88
C ALA A 101 -15.36 -5.03 -9.77
N GLY A 102 -14.24 -5.23 -10.46
CA GLY A 102 -13.13 -4.31 -10.43
C GLY A 102 -12.21 -4.49 -9.22
N THR A 103 -12.20 -5.69 -8.65
CA THR A 103 -11.35 -5.96 -7.49
C THR A 103 -10.21 -6.90 -7.83
N VAL A 104 -9.16 -6.85 -7.02
CA VAL A 104 -8.02 -7.75 -7.13
C VAL A 104 -8.14 -8.79 -6.02
N ASN A 105 -7.89 -10.05 -6.37
CA ASN A 105 -7.86 -11.12 -5.38
C ASN A 105 -6.57 -11.00 -4.56
N LEU A 106 -6.69 -10.53 -3.33
CA LEU A 106 -5.53 -10.29 -2.47
C LEU A 106 -4.87 -11.58 -2.00
N GLN A 107 -5.58 -12.71 -2.03
CA GLN A 107 -4.94 -13.99 -1.72
C GLN A 107 -4.00 -14.40 -2.83
N GLN A 108 -4.36 -14.10 -4.06
CA GLN A 108 -3.55 -14.48 -5.21
C GLN A 108 -2.43 -13.48 -5.49
N PHE A 109 -2.74 -12.21 -5.43
CA PHE A 109 -1.81 -11.15 -5.85
C PHE A 109 -1.23 -10.34 -4.70
N GLY A 110 -1.68 -10.58 -3.48
CA GLY A 110 -1.24 -9.79 -2.34
C GLY A 110 0.21 -9.99 -1.97
N TRP A 111 0.83 -8.96 -1.45
CA TRP A 111 2.21 -8.99 -0.99
C TRP A 111 2.32 -8.28 0.35
N PRO A 112 3.07 -8.85 1.30
CA PRO A 112 3.69 -10.18 1.22
C PRO A 112 2.64 -11.26 1.10
N ALA A 113 3.07 -12.44 0.63
CA ALA A 113 2.15 -13.54 0.43
C ALA A 113 1.50 -13.91 1.75
N ALA A 114 0.21 -14.07 1.64
CA ALA A 114 -0.49 -14.32 2.86
C ALA A 114 -0.08 -15.57 3.49
N ALA A 115 0.16 -16.32 2.94
CA ALA A 115 0.34 -17.45 3.55
C ALA A 115 1.13 -17.85 4.20
N ALA A 116 1.59 -17.49 3.76
CA ALA A 116 2.42 -17.86 4.38
C ALA A 116 2.06 -18.41 5.45
N SER A 117 1.53 -18.50 5.54
CA SER A 117 1.26 -19.00 6.51
C SER A 117 1.62 -20.02 6.82
N PRO A 118 2.16 -20.09 6.92
CA PRO A 118 2.67 -21.01 7.30
C PRO A 118 2.21 -21.61 8.25
N GLN A 119 1.73 -21.39 8.45
CA GLN A 119 1.26 -21.87 9.35
C GLN A 119 0.82 -22.89 9.15
N LEU A 120 0.90 -23.13 8.50
CA LEU A 120 0.46 -24.03 8.42
C LEU A 120 1.03 -24.96 8.68
N LEU A 121 1.35 -25.02 8.85
CA LEU A 121 1.66 -25.97 9.33
C LEU A 121 1.56 -26.28 9.98
#